data_e1f9465332f1abdcee842c94d8e1786e
#
_entry.id   e1f9465332f1abdcee842c94d8e1786e
#
_cell.length_a   1.000
_cell.length_b   1.000
_cell.length_c   1.000
_cell.angle_alpha   90.00
_cell.angle_beta   90.00
_cell.angle_gamma   90.00
#
_symmetry.space_group_name_H-M   'P 1'
#
loop_
_entity.id
_entity.type
_entity.pdbx_description
1 polymer ?
#
loop_
_entity_poly.entity_id
_entity_poly.type
_entity_poly.pdbx_seq_one_letter_code
_entity_poly.pdbx_strand_id
1 'polypeptide(L)'
;MKDRKSHKLKFNPYLEKLYQSDKPLIIYKVDNGYDIYTDFSKKINLSKKNIHKFLNSFERMKYKKETDQYVGFFGYEILNYLLGIKISKQSKNSFYKGVFYKPETIIKIRDNISIFSNKKKQEFNNYFKPTKILSPFKLNIKYQKYKKIFDIFSKKIRQGETYQIKICTKYRNKSSINPINFFWRLMKSNASPESFMIRDKNYSIVSCSPETLLLKKGNKIITKPIAGTLRKSKKSNRSSALKFFRNNIKETKEHNMIVDMERSDLSRVCVPGTVKIDKEKYVEEYRHLFHYVTTISGSLLKGMTIKNIIKSMMPGGSVIGCPKVRTLELLNQQEKENRNIFTGSFGYIKFNKDMRFNIIIRSILNYKNTSEISAASGVVLDSAAKKEFNENFIKAKSLLELFK
;
A
#
# COMPACT_ATOMS: atom_id res chain seq x y z
N MET A 1 16.68 20.72 -0.53
CA MET A 1 16.84 20.57 0.93
C MET A 1 17.41 19.18 1.19
N LYS A 2 18.70 19.08 1.52
CA LYS A 2 19.37 17.84 1.93
C LYS A 2 18.63 17.26 3.15
N ASP A 3 18.44 15.96 3.13
CA ASP A 3 17.64 15.16 4.05
C ASP A 3 18.21 15.20 5.50
N ARG A 4 18.12 16.39 6.16
CA ARG A 4 18.52 16.59 7.57
C ARG A 4 17.78 15.60 8.52
N LYS A 5 16.62 15.06 8.08
CA LYS A 5 15.82 14.13 8.88
C LYS A 5 16.37 12.70 8.85
N SER A 6 16.97 12.26 7.74
CA SER A 6 17.63 10.94 7.68
C SER A 6 18.92 10.92 8.54
N HIS A 7 19.60 12.08 8.70
CA HIS A 7 20.73 12.21 9.60
C HIS A 7 20.32 12.12 11.08
N LYS A 8 19.23 12.82 11.50
CA LYS A 8 18.74 12.75 12.89
C LYS A 8 18.30 11.33 13.28
N LEU A 9 17.75 10.54 12.32
CA LEU A 9 17.39 9.14 12.53
C LEU A 9 18.61 8.23 12.81
N LYS A 10 19.77 8.55 12.25
CA LYS A 10 21.00 7.77 12.42
C LYS A 10 21.73 8.02 13.75
N PHE A 11 21.54 9.20 14.36
CA PHE A 11 22.31 9.63 15.54
C PHE A 11 21.52 9.57 16.86
N ASN A 12 20.33 8.98 16.88
CA ASN A 12 19.60 8.78 18.13
C ASN A 12 19.97 7.39 18.72
N PRO A 13 20.65 7.32 19.87
CA PRO A 13 21.12 6.05 20.44
C PRO A 13 19.98 5.06 20.73
N TYR A 14 18.81 5.57 21.07
CA TYR A 14 17.62 4.74 21.29
C TYR A 14 17.15 4.07 20.02
N LEU A 15 17.06 4.83 18.92
CA LEU A 15 16.67 4.29 17.61
C LEU A 15 17.71 3.31 17.07
N GLU A 16 19.00 3.57 17.30
CA GLU A 16 20.06 2.67 16.89
C GLU A 16 19.94 1.32 17.60
N LYS A 17 19.77 1.31 18.91
CA LYS A 17 19.52 0.08 19.68
C LYS A 17 18.24 -0.63 19.22
N LEU A 18 17.16 0.11 18.94
CA LEU A 18 15.91 -0.45 18.43
C LEU A 18 16.11 -1.11 17.06
N TYR A 19 16.88 -0.51 16.16
CA TYR A 19 17.16 -1.06 14.84
C TYR A 19 18.02 -2.32 14.90
N GLN A 20 18.96 -2.38 15.82
CA GLN A 20 19.84 -3.54 16.06
C GLN A 20 19.17 -4.65 16.88
N SER A 21 18.01 -4.40 17.47
CA SER A 21 17.27 -5.39 18.26
C SER A 21 16.45 -6.36 17.38
N ASP A 22 15.95 -7.45 17.99
CA ASP A 22 15.02 -8.40 17.38
C ASP A 22 13.54 -8.01 17.53
N LYS A 23 13.27 -6.90 18.24
CA LYS A 23 11.90 -6.47 18.53
C LYS A 23 11.08 -6.26 17.27
N PRO A 24 9.81 -6.68 17.24
CA PRO A 24 8.87 -6.28 16.21
C PRO A 24 8.81 -4.75 16.10
N LEU A 25 8.87 -4.26 14.88
CA LEU A 25 9.01 -2.84 14.58
C LEU A 25 8.24 -2.49 13.33
N ILE A 26 7.52 -1.37 13.35
CA ILE A 26 6.88 -0.78 12.19
C ILE A 26 7.40 0.64 12.02
N ILE A 27 7.87 0.97 10.82
CA ILE A 27 8.21 2.34 10.42
C ILE A 27 7.22 2.76 9.35
N TYR A 28 6.56 3.88 9.54
CA TYR A 28 5.64 4.47 8.57
C TYR A 28 6.06 5.89 8.23
N LYS A 29 6.29 6.15 6.96
CA LYS A 29 6.52 7.51 6.46
C LYS A 29 5.20 8.24 6.39
N VAL A 30 5.06 9.33 7.10
CA VAL A 30 3.87 10.16 7.13
C VAL A 30 4.28 11.63 6.93
N ASP A 31 3.59 12.31 6.02
CA ASP A 31 3.81 13.72 5.70
C ASP A 31 5.30 14.10 5.70
N ASN A 32 5.74 14.92 6.66
CA ASN A 32 7.11 15.41 6.76
C ASN A 32 8.02 14.59 7.69
N GLY A 33 7.70 13.33 7.98
CA GLY A 33 8.52 12.54 8.92
C GLY A 33 8.19 11.06 8.93
N TYR A 34 8.42 10.45 10.10
CA TYR A 34 8.19 9.03 10.32
C TYR A 34 7.47 8.81 11.65
N ASP A 35 6.55 7.88 11.67
CA ASP A 35 6.01 7.28 12.88
C ASP A 35 6.61 5.87 13.03
N ILE A 36 7.18 5.58 14.21
CA ILE A 36 7.77 4.30 14.52
C ILE A 36 6.97 3.68 15.66
N TYR A 37 6.51 2.45 15.45
CA TYR A 37 5.69 1.71 16.40
C TYR A 37 6.45 0.49 16.88
N THR A 38 6.46 0.28 18.19
CA THR A 38 7.15 -0.86 18.83
C THR A 38 6.47 -1.23 20.15
N ASP A 39 7.00 -2.28 20.83
CA ASP A 39 6.48 -2.78 22.11
C ASP A 39 4.98 -3.08 22.02
N PHE A 40 4.61 -4.00 21.16
CA PHE A 40 3.20 -4.29 20.90
C PHE A 40 2.59 -5.13 22.02
N SER A 41 1.52 -4.61 22.67
CA SER A 41 0.76 -5.34 23.69
C SER A 41 -0.17 -6.40 23.09
N LYS A 42 -0.55 -6.24 21.82
CA LYS A 42 -1.45 -7.17 21.12
C LYS A 42 -1.11 -7.25 19.64
N LYS A 43 -1.11 -8.49 19.12
CA LYS A 43 -1.08 -8.81 17.69
C LYS A 43 -2.35 -9.55 17.31
N ILE A 44 -3.03 -9.09 16.28
CA ILE A 44 -4.27 -9.68 15.77
C ILE A 44 -4.04 -10.16 14.34
N ASN A 45 -4.06 -11.47 14.13
CA ASN A 45 -4.07 -12.07 12.80
C ASN A 45 -5.51 -12.13 12.31
N LEU A 46 -5.80 -11.41 11.23
CA LEU A 46 -7.14 -11.36 10.66
C LEU A 46 -7.48 -12.62 9.88
N SER A 47 -8.72 -13.04 10.02
CA SER A 47 -9.31 -14.18 9.35
C SER A 47 -10.79 -13.90 9.07
N LYS A 48 -11.43 -14.75 8.26
CA LYS A 48 -12.90 -14.70 8.04
C LYS A 48 -13.68 -14.75 9.35
N LYS A 49 -13.16 -15.47 10.38
CA LYS A 49 -13.84 -15.67 11.67
C LYS A 49 -13.83 -14.41 12.55
N ASN A 50 -12.80 -13.55 12.47
CA ASN A 50 -12.62 -12.45 13.42
C ASN A 50 -12.66 -11.05 12.81
N ILE A 51 -12.59 -10.89 11.49
CA ILE A 51 -12.52 -9.55 10.84
C ILE A 51 -13.71 -8.65 11.20
N HIS A 52 -14.93 -9.20 11.21
CA HIS A 52 -16.10 -8.42 11.57
C HIS A 52 -16.07 -7.98 13.05
N LYS A 53 -15.67 -8.88 13.96
CA LYS A 53 -15.50 -8.56 15.39
C LYS A 53 -14.43 -7.49 15.58
N PHE A 54 -13.30 -7.60 14.86
CA PHE A 54 -12.22 -6.59 14.90
C PHE A 54 -12.71 -5.22 14.46
N LEU A 55 -13.36 -5.10 13.30
CA LEU A 55 -13.84 -3.82 12.78
C LEU A 55 -14.94 -3.22 13.66
N ASN A 56 -15.88 -4.02 14.16
CA ASN A 56 -16.96 -3.55 15.03
C ASN A 56 -16.45 -3.13 16.43
N SER A 57 -15.27 -3.62 16.87
CA SER A 57 -14.74 -3.26 18.18
C SER A 57 -14.42 -1.77 18.31
N PHE A 58 -14.08 -1.09 17.21
CA PHE A 58 -13.78 0.35 17.21
C PHE A 58 -14.97 1.23 17.57
N GLU A 59 -16.20 0.72 17.46
CA GLU A 59 -17.40 1.47 17.83
C GLU A 59 -17.51 1.70 19.36
N ARG A 60 -16.81 0.87 20.17
CA ARG A 60 -16.82 0.89 21.63
C ARG A 60 -15.49 1.38 22.24
N MET A 61 -14.44 1.54 21.42
CA MET A 61 -13.12 1.99 21.89
C MET A 61 -13.12 3.47 22.21
N LYS A 62 -12.38 3.85 23.26
CA LYS A 62 -12.19 5.26 23.66
C LYS A 62 -10.74 5.66 23.44
N TYR A 63 -10.54 6.79 22.80
CA TYR A 63 -9.22 7.39 22.58
C TYR A 63 -8.86 8.27 23.78
N LYS A 64 -7.74 7.98 24.43
CA LYS A 64 -7.21 8.75 25.57
C LYS A 64 -5.78 9.23 25.30
N LYS A 65 -5.00 8.49 24.51
CA LYS A 65 -3.59 8.75 24.27
C LYS A 65 -3.14 8.28 22.89
N GLU A 66 -1.97 8.72 22.45
CA GLU A 66 -1.45 8.43 21.08
C GLU A 66 -1.31 6.93 20.78
N THR A 67 -1.04 6.11 21.81
CA THR A 67 -0.93 4.65 21.65
C THR A 67 -2.29 3.94 21.50
N ASP A 68 -3.41 4.65 21.65
CA ASP A 68 -4.76 4.10 21.47
C ASP A 68 -5.11 3.98 19.98
N GLN A 69 -4.43 3.06 19.32
CA GLN A 69 -4.61 2.73 17.91
C GLN A 69 -4.15 1.32 17.60
N TYR A 70 -4.58 0.83 16.44
CA TYR A 70 -4.00 -0.32 15.79
C TYR A 70 -3.29 0.11 14.51
N VAL A 71 -2.09 -0.42 14.26
CA VAL A 71 -1.32 -0.24 13.02
C VAL A 71 -1.09 -1.59 12.38
N GLY A 72 -1.21 -1.68 11.06
CA GLY A 72 -1.06 -2.95 10.36
C GLY A 72 -1.61 -2.93 8.95
N PHE A 73 -1.98 -4.08 8.44
CA PHE A 73 -2.44 -4.19 7.06
C PHE A 73 -3.64 -5.13 6.89
N PHE A 74 -4.44 -4.82 5.88
CA PHE A 74 -5.40 -5.71 5.26
C PHE A 74 -4.80 -6.29 3.98
N GLY A 75 -4.70 -7.60 3.86
CA GLY A 75 -4.31 -8.27 2.61
C GLY A 75 -5.46 -8.32 1.61
N TYR A 76 -5.14 -8.60 0.36
CA TYR A 76 -6.12 -8.66 -0.71
C TYR A 76 -7.28 -9.63 -0.45
N GLU A 77 -6.97 -10.83 0.05
CA GLU A 77 -7.96 -11.90 0.23
C GLU A 77 -9.00 -11.56 1.31
N ILE A 78 -8.61 -10.85 2.38
CA ILE A 78 -9.56 -10.47 3.44
C ILE A 78 -10.48 -9.32 2.98
N LEU A 79 -9.97 -8.43 2.13
CA LEU A 79 -10.76 -7.37 1.53
C LEU A 79 -11.80 -7.92 0.56
N ASN A 80 -11.42 -8.90 -0.28
CA ASN A 80 -12.38 -9.61 -1.13
C ASN A 80 -13.49 -10.28 -0.31
N TYR A 81 -13.12 -10.95 0.80
CA TYR A 81 -14.10 -11.56 1.69
C TYR A 81 -15.09 -10.54 2.26
N LEU A 82 -14.62 -9.34 2.67
CA LEU A 82 -15.49 -8.28 3.17
C LEU A 82 -16.49 -7.79 2.12
N LEU A 83 -16.14 -7.86 0.84
CA LEU A 83 -17.01 -7.51 -0.30
C LEU A 83 -17.93 -8.67 -0.73
N GLY A 84 -17.88 -9.82 -0.05
CA GLY A 84 -18.67 -11.00 -0.42
C GLY A 84 -18.10 -11.82 -1.57
N ILE A 85 -16.90 -11.49 -2.04
CA ILE A 85 -16.26 -12.20 -3.15
C ILE A 85 -15.71 -13.55 -2.66
N LYS A 86 -16.16 -14.64 -3.28
CA LYS A 86 -15.67 -15.98 -2.99
C LYS A 86 -14.32 -16.20 -3.68
N ILE A 87 -13.27 -16.44 -2.91
CA ILE A 87 -11.96 -16.84 -3.43
C ILE A 87 -11.92 -18.36 -3.45
N SER A 88 -11.89 -18.93 -4.64
CA SER A 88 -12.06 -20.37 -4.87
C SER A 88 -10.81 -21.21 -4.57
N LYS A 89 -9.62 -20.61 -4.50
CA LYS A 89 -8.37 -21.37 -4.37
C LYS A 89 -7.43 -20.76 -3.32
N GLN A 90 -6.98 -21.61 -2.38
CA GLN A 90 -5.85 -21.28 -1.51
C GLN A 90 -4.57 -21.79 -2.18
N SER A 91 -3.66 -20.88 -2.51
CA SER A 91 -2.36 -21.30 -3.02
C SER A 91 -1.48 -21.83 -1.88
N LYS A 92 -0.53 -22.74 -2.21
CA LYS A 92 0.48 -23.25 -1.26
C LYS A 92 1.32 -22.13 -0.63
N ASN A 93 1.37 -20.94 -1.25
CA ASN A 93 2.11 -19.76 -0.81
C ASN A 93 1.22 -18.70 -0.16
N SER A 94 0.21 -19.11 0.61
CA SER A 94 -0.65 -18.17 1.32
C SER A 94 0.10 -17.49 2.47
N PHE A 95 -0.06 -16.19 2.58
CA PHE A 95 0.43 -15.37 3.68
C PHE A 95 -0.73 -14.97 4.59
N TYR A 96 -0.45 -14.26 5.69
CA TYR A 96 -1.47 -13.72 6.57
C TYR A 96 -2.45 -12.82 5.81
N LYS A 97 -3.75 -13.02 6.04
CA LYS A 97 -4.80 -12.24 5.36
C LYS A 97 -4.88 -10.79 5.83
N GLY A 98 -4.29 -10.51 6.97
CA GLY A 98 -4.14 -9.19 7.57
C GLY A 98 -3.56 -9.34 8.97
N VAL A 99 -2.80 -8.35 9.40
CA VAL A 99 -2.22 -8.32 10.75
C VAL A 99 -2.29 -6.90 11.28
N PHE A 100 -2.78 -6.75 12.50
CA PHE A 100 -2.79 -5.48 13.22
C PHE A 100 -2.11 -5.62 14.57
N TYR A 101 -1.40 -4.57 14.96
CA TYR A 101 -0.64 -4.48 16.20
C TYR A 101 -1.15 -3.30 17.01
N LYS A 102 -1.30 -3.47 18.34
CA LYS A 102 -1.54 -2.39 19.28
C LYS A 102 -0.19 -1.96 19.87
N PRO A 103 0.34 -0.77 19.53
CA PRO A 103 1.62 -0.31 20.03
C PRO A 103 1.48 0.16 21.49
N GLU A 104 2.52 -0.10 22.29
CA GLU A 104 2.73 0.50 23.59
C GLU A 104 3.71 1.67 23.52
N THR A 105 4.51 1.73 22.46
CA THR A 105 5.45 2.82 22.19
C THR A 105 5.29 3.33 20.77
N ILE A 106 5.16 4.66 20.63
CA ILE A 106 5.15 5.38 19.35
C ILE A 106 6.20 6.47 19.41
N ILE A 107 7.10 6.49 18.43
CA ILE A 107 8.12 7.51 18.26
C ILE A 107 7.77 8.31 17.02
N LYS A 108 7.45 9.58 17.18
CA LYS A 108 7.18 10.48 16.07
C LYS A 108 8.42 11.31 15.76
N ILE A 109 8.90 11.21 14.54
CA ILE A 109 10.05 11.94 14.04
C ILE A 109 9.55 12.97 13.05
N ARG A 110 9.62 14.25 13.47
CA ARG A 110 9.34 15.43 12.67
C ARG A 110 10.59 16.33 12.69
N ASP A 111 10.45 17.60 12.96
CA ASP A 111 11.60 18.46 13.24
C ASP A 111 12.26 18.09 14.55
N ASN A 112 11.47 17.63 15.52
CA ASN A 112 11.89 17.03 16.79
C ASN A 112 11.43 15.57 16.90
N ILE A 113 12.03 14.84 17.84
CA ILE A 113 11.66 13.46 18.18
C ILE A 113 10.75 13.52 19.42
N SER A 114 9.54 12.96 19.30
CA SER A 114 8.61 12.80 20.41
C SER A 114 8.35 11.32 20.65
N ILE A 115 8.45 10.89 21.91
CA ILE A 115 8.23 9.49 22.31
C ILE A 115 7.01 9.41 23.22
N PHE A 116 6.04 8.61 22.82
CA PHE A 116 4.82 8.28 23.58
C PHE A 116 4.93 6.81 23.97
N SER A 117 5.13 6.53 25.27
CA SER A 117 5.31 5.15 25.75
C SER A 117 4.51 4.88 27.01
N ASN A 118 3.93 3.69 27.09
CA ASN A 118 3.30 3.14 28.30
C ASN A 118 4.30 2.34 29.17
N LYS A 119 5.53 2.14 28.69
CA LYS A 119 6.58 1.36 29.37
C LYS A 119 7.62 2.28 30.03
N LYS A 120 7.97 2.00 31.29
CA LYS A 120 8.97 2.76 32.06
C LYS A 120 10.41 2.43 31.66
N LYS A 121 10.70 1.17 31.29
CA LYS A 121 12.03 0.72 30.86
C LYS A 121 11.92 -0.10 29.59
N GLN A 122 12.91 0.00 28.72
CA GLN A 122 13.00 -0.79 27.50
C GLN A 122 14.32 -1.55 27.49
N GLU A 123 14.21 -2.87 27.31
CA GLU A 123 15.34 -3.75 27.12
C GLU A 123 15.52 -4.04 25.63
N PHE A 124 16.76 -4.07 25.18
CA PHE A 124 17.12 -4.37 23.80
C PHE A 124 18.11 -5.53 23.78
N ASN A 125 17.72 -6.60 23.12
CA ASN A 125 18.65 -7.68 22.80
C ASN A 125 19.28 -7.40 21.44
N ASN A 126 20.59 -7.44 21.36
CA ASN A 126 21.28 -7.27 20.09
C ASN A 126 20.93 -8.43 19.17
N TYR A 127 20.47 -8.10 17.99
CA TYR A 127 20.12 -9.07 16.96
C TYR A 127 20.51 -8.53 15.59
N PHE A 128 21.39 -9.26 14.93
CA PHE A 128 21.75 -8.96 13.55
C PHE A 128 21.28 -10.10 12.65
N LYS A 129 20.30 -9.84 11.81
CA LYS A 129 19.90 -10.76 10.75
C LYS A 129 20.57 -10.34 9.44
N PRO A 130 21.61 -11.04 8.97
CA PRO A 130 22.24 -10.71 7.71
C PRO A 130 21.28 -11.00 6.54
N THR A 131 21.43 -10.22 5.48
CA THR A 131 20.77 -10.54 4.21
C THR A 131 21.49 -11.72 3.55
N LYS A 132 20.73 -12.76 3.20
CA LYS A 132 21.23 -13.93 2.45
C LYS A 132 20.36 -14.12 1.21
N ILE A 133 20.97 -14.09 0.04
CA ILE A 133 20.30 -14.33 -1.26
C ILE A 133 20.76 -15.71 -1.74
N LEU A 134 19.81 -16.66 -1.80
CA LEU A 134 20.09 -18.05 -2.07
C LEU A 134 19.72 -18.48 -3.51
N SER A 135 18.96 -17.66 -4.22
CA SER A 135 18.63 -17.92 -5.63
C SER A 135 18.28 -16.63 -6.38
N PRO A 136 18.41 -16.60 -7.71
CA PRO A 136 17.90 -15.50 -8.51
C PRO A 136 16.36 -15.43 -8.44
N PHE A 137 15.80 -14.27 -8.80
CA PHE A 137 14.35 -14.11 -8.95
C PHE A 137 13.80 -14.91 -10.11
N LYS A 138 12.71 -15.61 -9.88
CA LYS A 138 11.92 -16.31 -10.89
C LYS A 138 10.56 -15.65 -11.03
N LEU A 139 10.13 -15.44 -12.26
CA LEU A 139 8.78 -14.94 -12.57
C LEU A 139 7.79 -16.09 -12.52
N ASN A 140 6.62 -15.86 -11.91
CA ASN A 140 5.58 -16.89 -11.71
C ASN A 140 4.83 -17.26 -13.00
N ILE A 141 4.87 -16.42 -14.03
CA ILE A 141 4.12 -16.60 -15.27
C ILE A 141 4.96 -16.21 -16.49
N LYS A 142 5.08 -17.09 -17.48
CA LYS A 142 5.72 -16.80 -18.77
C LYS A 142 4.79 -15.94 -19.65
N TYR A 143 5.36 -15.20 -20.61
CA TYR A 143 4.61 -14.29 -21.49
C TYR A 143 3.43 -14.96 -22.20
N GLN A 144 3.59 -16.17 -22.75
CA GLN A 144 2.51 -16.86 -23.46
C GLN A 144 1.27 -17.07 -22.57
N LYS A 145 1.48 -17.43 -21.30
CA LYS A 145 0.38 -17.60 -20.34
C LYS A 145 -0.21 -16.25 -19.92
N TYR A 146 0.63 -15.21 -19.76
CA TYR A 146 0.16 -13.86 -19.51
C TYR A 146 -0.72 -13.36 -20.66
N LYS A 147 -0.28 -13.59 -21.92
CA LYS A 147 -1.04 -13.21 -23.11
C LYS A 147 -2.42 -13.87 -23.15
N LYS A 148 -2.53 -15.17 -22.83
CA LYS A 148 -3.83 -15.86 -22.77
C LYS A 148 -4.78 -15.20 -21.76
N ILE A 149 -4.29 -14.82 -20.56
CA ILE A 149 -5.10 -14.11 -19.55
C ILE A 149 -5.47 -12.72 -20.08
N PHE A 150 -4.54 -12.02 -20.70
CA PHE A 150 -4.76 -10.71 -21.32
C PHE A 150 -5.86 -10.78 -22.37
N ASP A 151 -5.83 -11.77 -23.28
CA ASP A 151 -6.82 -11.95 -24.36
C ASP A 151 -8.23 -12.20 -23.77
N ILE A 152 -8.33 -13.02 -22.69
CA ILE A 152 -9.59 -13.23 -21.97
C ILE A 152 -10.14 -11.90 -21.43
N PHE A 153 -9.29 -11.12 -20.75
CA PHE A 153 -9.73 -9.86 -20.16
C PHE A 153 -10.03 -8.78 -21.20
N SER A 154 -9.28 -8.73 -22.32
CA SER A 154 -9.58 -7.85 -23.44
C SER A 154 -10.97 -8.15 -24.03
N LYS A 155 -11.34 -9.43 -24.12
CA LYS A 155 -12.70 -9.84 -24.55
C LYS A 155 -13.75 -9.36 -23.53
N LYS A 156 -13.49 -9.49 -22.20
CA LYS A 156 -14.40 -9.04 -21.15
C LYS A 156 -14.58 -7.51 -21.16
N ILE A 157 -13.54 -6.76 -21.46
CA ILE A 157 -13.61 -5.31 -21.65
C ILE A 157 -14.48 -4.94 -22.84
N ARG A 158 -14.29 -5.60 -24.01
CA ARG A 158 -15.13 -5.38 -25.20
C ARG A 158 -16.59 -5.74 -24.99
N GLN A 159 -16.86 -6.71 -24.10
CA GLN A 159 -18.22 -7.09 -23.69
C GLN A 159 -18.84 -6.12 -22.67
N GLY A 160 -18.12 -5.07 -22.24
CA GLY A 160 -18.61 -4.10 -21.26
C GLY A 160 -18.63 -4.57 -19.82
N GLU A 161 -18.03 -5.74 -19.50
CA GLU A 161 -18.02 -6.29 -18.14
C GLU A 161 -17.08 -5.54 -17.19
N THR A 162 -16.04 -4.92 -17.72
CA THR A 162 -15.10 -4.08 -16.97
C THR A 162 -14.46 -3.07 -17.92
N TYR A 163 -14.10 -1.89 -17.43
CA TYR A 163 -13.40 -0.84 -18.21
C TYR A 163 -11.89 -1.00 -18.12
N GLN A 164 -11.40 -1.45 -16.96
CA GLN A 164 -9.99 -1.70 -16.69
C GLN A 164 -9.85 -2.89 -15.76
N ILE A 165 -8.78 -3.67 -15.95
CA ILE A 165 -8.41 -4.78 -15.07
C ILE A 165 -6.89 -4.86 -14.92
N LYS A 166 -6.39 -5.12 -13.71
CA LYS A 166 -4.95 -5.16 -13.42
C LYS A 166 -4.44 -6.60 -13.32
N ILE A 167 -3.64 -7.06 -14.30
CA ILE A 167 -3.05 -8.41 -14.32
C ILE A 167 -1.78 -8.44 -13.48
N CYS A 168 -1.77 -9.26 -12.43
CA CYS A 168 -0.66 -9.39 -11.50
C CYS A 168 0.40 -10.38 -12.00
N THR A 169 1.69 -9.98 -11.89
CA THR A 169 2.85 -10.86 -12.02
C THR A 169 3.66 -10.83 -10.73
N LYS A 170 4.37 -11.93 -10.43
CA LYS A 170 5.14 -12.10 -9.20
C LYS A 170 6.55 -12.56 -9.48
N TYR A 171 7.49 -11.93 -8.82
CA TYR A 171 8.90 -12.29 -8.80
C TYR A 171 9.22 -12.87 -7.43
N ARG A 172 9.83 -14.06 -7.38
CA ARG A 172 10.21 -14.73 -6.13
C ARG A 172 11.63 -15.24 -6.19
N ASN A 173 12.32 -15.13 -5.07
CA ASN A 173 13.60 -15.78 -4.84
C ASN A 173 13.66 -16.39 -3.44
N LYS A 174 14.60 -17.33 -3.22
CA LYS A 174 14.94 -17.79 -1.89
C LYS A 174 15.92 -16.79 -1.27
N SER A 175 15.49 -16.12 -0.21
CA SER A 175 16.30 -15.12 0.48
C SER A 175 15.76 -14.80 1.86
N SER A 176 16.63 -14.38 2.76
CA SER A 176 16.27 -13.65 3.97
C SER A 176 16.85 -12.25 3.88
N ILE A 177 16.10 -11.23 4.29
CA ILE A 177 16.54 -9.83 4.20
C ILE A 177 16.62 -9.19 5.58
N ASN A 178 17.52 -8.22 5.73
CA ASN A 178 17.48 -7.25 6.81
C ASN A 178 16.52 -6.13 6.40
N PRO A 179 15.29 -6.06 6.96
CA PRO A 179 14.27 -5.13 6.48
C PRO A 179 14.63 -3.66 6.75
N ILE A 180 15.40 -3.37 7.82
CA ILE A 180 15.86 -2.02 8.14
C ILE A 180 16.80 -1.51 7.04
N ASN A 181 17.78 -2.32 6.67
CA ASN A 181 18.74 -1.96 5.62
C ASN A 181 18.01 -1.76 4.28
N PHE A 182 17.13 -2.69 3.91
CA PHE A 182 16.34 -2.58 2.67
C PHE A 182 15.45 -1.34 2.67
N PHE A 183 14.79 -1.03 3.78
CA PHE A 183 13.95 0.14 3.89
C PHE A 183 14.75 1.43 3.67
N TRP A 184 15.89 1.60 4.35
CA TRP A 184 16.68 2.82 4.19
C TRP A 184 17.36 2.95 2.83
N ARG A 185 17.81 1.82 2.23
CA ARG A 185 18.27 1.80 0.84
C ARG A 185 17.15 2.24 -0.11
N LEU A 186 15.94 1.73 0.10
CA LEU A 186 14.77 2.11 -0.70
C LEU A 186 14.40 3.58 -0.53
N MET A 187 14.43 4.12 0.70
CA MET A 187 14.20 5.54 0.97
C MET A 187 15.26 6.44 0.35
N LYS A 188 16.49 5.97 0.24
CA LYS A 188 17.57 6.69 -0.46
C LYS A 188 17.35 6.73 -1.97
N SER A 189 16.89 5.64 -2.57
CA SER A 189 16.73 5.50 -4.02
C SER A 189 15.34 5.92 -4.53
N ASN A 190 14.27 5.68 -3.77
CA ASN A 190 12.89 5.86 -4.23
C ASN A 190 11.92 6.17 -3.06
N ALA A 191 12.19 7.26 -2.32
CA ALA A 191 11.30 7.68 -1.25
C ALA A 191 9.92 8.08 -1.79
N SER A 192 8.88 7.42 -1.29
CA SER A 192 7.48 7.70 -1.61
C SER A 192 6.70 8.12 -0.36
N PRO A 193 5.57 8.84 -0.47
CA PRO A 193 4.87 9.46 0.68
C PRO A 193 4.30 8.44 1.67
N GLU A 194 3.90 7.28 1.19
CA GLU A 194 3.26 6.23 1.98
C GLU A 194 4.18 5.01 2.20
N SER A 195 5.50 5.25 2.22
CA SER A 195 6.49 4.20 2.44
C SER A 195 6.40 3.64 3.86
N PHE A 196 6.52 2.33 3.99
CA PHE A 196 6.50 1.68 5.31
C PHE A 196 7.38 0.44 5.35
N MET A 197 7.70 0.02 6.58
CA MET A 197 8.39 -1.23 6.86
C MET A 197 7.75 -1.91 8.07
N ILE A 198 7.57 -3.23 7.97
CA ILE A 198 7.21 -4.09 9.09
C ILE A 198 8.35 -5.09 9.29
N ARG A 199 8.85 -5.17 10.51
CA ARG A 199 9.70 -6.26 11.00
C ARG A 199 8.92 -7.03 12.07
N ASP A 200 8.60 -8.27 11.79
CA ASP A 200 7.98 -9.23 12.72
C ASP A 200 8.92 -10.43 12.87
N LYS A 201 8.71 -11.27 13.90
CA LYS A 201 9.51 -12.49 14.09
C LYS A 201 9.45 -13.43 12.89
N ASN A 202 8.30 -13.53 12.23
CA ASN A 202 8.03 -14.52 11.18
C ASN A 202 8.11 -13.95 9.76
N TYR A 203 8.08 -12.62 9.59
CA TYR A 203 8.07 -12.00 8.27
C TYR A 203 8.55 -10.56 8.31
N SER A 204 8.84 -10.03 7.15
CA SER A 204 9.03 -8.60 6.98
C SER A 204 8.37 -8.10 5.69
N ILE A 205 7.97 -6.83 5.72
CA ILE A 205 7.44 -6.10 4.55
C ILE A 205 8.23 -4.82 4.43
N VAL A 206 8.70 -4.52 3.21
CA VAL A 206 9.35 -3.23 2.88
C VAL A 206 8.64 -2.64 1.68
N SER A 207 8.18 -1.41 1.80
CA SER A 207 7.34 -0.77 0.79
C SER A 207 7.72 0.68 0.53
N CYS A 208 7.69 1.08 -0.73
CA CYS A 208 7.72 2.48 -1.16
C CYS A 208 6.42 2.87 -1.88
N SER A 209 5.28 2.55 -1.26
CA SER A 209 3.99 2.92 -1.82
C SER A 209 3.87 4.44 -2.02
N PRO A 210 3.41 4.90 -3.18
CA PRO A 210 3.19 6.32 -3.42
C PRO A 210 1.78 6.78 -3.07
N GLU A 211 0.80 5.87 -2.93
CA GLU A 211 -0.61 6.19 -3.05
C GLU A 211 -1.35 6.15 -1.72
N THR A 212 -1.91 7.31 -1.33
CA THR A 212 -2.83 7.44 -0.20
C THR A 212 -4.22 7.04 -0.64
N LEU A 213 -4.69 5.88 -0.18
CA LEU A 213 -6.04 5.40 -0.48
C LEU A 213 -7.08 6.10 0.36
N LEU A 214 -6.79 6.30 1.65
CA LEU A 214 -7.78 6.76 2.61
C LEU A 214 -7.12 7.54 3.74
N LEU A 215 -7.55 8.78 3.92
CA LEU A 215 -7.26 9.59 5.10
C LEU A 215 -8.58 10.08 5.69
N LYS A 216 -8.88 9.70 6.93
CA LYS A 216 -10.05 10.17 7.67
C LYS A 216 -9.60 10.90 8.92
N LYS A 217 -10.10 12.12 9.11
CA LYS A 217 -9.91 12.93 10.31
C LYS A 217 -11.25 13.57 10.71
N GLY A 218 -11.75 13.24 11.88
CA GLY A 218 -13.11 13.62 12.28
C GLY A 218 -14.13 13.10 11.28
N ASN A 219 -14.95 14.01 10.72
CA ASN A 219 -15.97 13.68 9.72
C ASN A 219 -15.49 13.80 8.28
N LYS A 220 -14.28 14.33 8.03
CA LYS A 220 -13.73 14.48 6.68
C LYS A 220 -12.99 13.21 6.26
N ILE A 221 -13.26 12.75 5.03
CA ILE A 221 -12.58 11.65 4.37
C ILE A 221 -11.93 12.15 3.08
N ILE A 222 -10.71 11.66 2.78
CA ILE A 222 -9.91 12.10 1.64
C ILE A 222 -9.28 10.88 0.98
N THR A 223 -9.25 10.87 -0.35
CA THR A 223 -8.43 9.96 -1.16
C THR A 223 -7.56 10.75 -2.14
N LYS A 224 -6.39 10.20 -2.51
CA LYS A 224 -5.44 10.84 -3.43
C LYS A 224 -5.00 9.87 -4.51
N PRO A 225 -5.87 9.59 -5.50
CA PRO A 225 -5.51 8.73 -6.62
C PRO A 225 -4.36 9.31 -7.43
N ILE A 226 -3.50 8.40 -7.87
CA ILE A 226 -2.36 8.70 -8.73
C ILE A 226 -2.57 7.99 -10.06
N ALA A 227 -2.48 8.75 -11.16
CA ALA A 227 -2.33 8.20 -12.48
C ALA A 227 -1.18 8.92 -13.18
N GLY A 228 -0.27 8.15 -13.74
CA GLY A 228 0.91 8.70 -14.37
C GLY A 228 2.11 8.89 -13.44
N THR A 229 3.24 8.47 -13.94
CA THR A 229 4.55 8.64 -13.28
C THR A 229 5.56 9.06 -14.33
N LEU A 230 6.20 10.20 -14.10
CA LEU A 230 7.28 10.69 -14.96
C LEU A 230 8.60 10.69 -14.18
N ARG A 231 9.61 10.03 -14.73
CA ARG A 231 10.96 10.05 -14.15
C ARG A 231 11.60 11.44 -14.34
N LYS A 232 12.24 11.95 -13.29
CA LYS A 232 12.97 13.21 -13.39
C LYS A 232 14.21 13.07 -14.27
N SER A 233 14.43 14.07 -15.11
CA SER A 233 15.69 14.36 -15.79
C SER A 233 16.32 15.62 -15.22
N LYS A 234 17.56 15.91 -15.58
CA LYS A 234 18.25 17.14 -15.11
C LYS A 234 17.51 18.44 -15.49
N LYS A 235 16.74 18.43 -16.60
CA LYS A 235 16.00 19.59 -17.11
C LYS A 235 14.51 19.60 -16.73
N SER A 236 13.99 18.55 -16.06
CA SER A 236 12.56 18.46 -15.75
C SER A 236 12.20 19.20 -14.47
N ASN A 237 11.09 19.91 -14.49
CA ASN A 237 10.48 20.60 -13.36
C ASN A 237 8.97 20.29 -13.30
N ARG A 238 8.26 20.82 -12.30
CA ARG A 238 6.81 20.61 -12.13
C ARG A 238 6.00 21.06 -13.34
N SER A 239 6.35 22.18 -13.96
CA SER A 239 5.64 22.73 -15.11
C SER A 239 5.78 21.83 -16.33
N SER A 240 7.03 21.40 -16.64
CA SER A 240 7.28 20.47 -17.76
C SER A 240 6.61 19.11 -17.54
N ALA A 241 6.56 18.61 -16.30
CA ALA A 241 5.87 17.37 -15.97
C ALA A 241 4.34 17.52 -16.12
N LEU A 242 3.76 18.65 -15.70
CA LEU A 242 2.34 18.94 -15.88
C LEU A 242 1.97 19.00 -17.37
N LYS A 243 2.78 19.68 -18.19
CA LYS A 243 2.60 19.75 -19.65
C LYS A 243 2.67 18.34 -20.27
N PHE A 244 3.63 17.51 -19.85
CA PHE A 244 3.75 16.13 -20.30
C PHE A 244 2.49 15.31 -20.02
N PHE A 245 1.97 15.35 -18.78
CA PHE A 245 0.77 14.59 -18.42
C PHE A 245 -0.47 15.09 -19.15
N ARG A 246 -0.66 16.42 -19.29
CA ARG A 246 -1.80 17.01 -19.99
C ARG A 246 -1.83 16.65 -21.48
N ASN A 247 -0.67 16.56 -22.11
CA ASN A 247 -0.55 16.20 -23.52
C ASN A 247 -0.65 14.69 -23.77
N ASN A 248 -0.55 13.87 -22.73
CA ASN A 248 -0.70 12.43 -22.84
C ASN A 248 -2.17 12.01 -22.69
N ILE A 249 -2.85 11.85 -23.82
CA ILE A 249 -4.29 11.52 -23.86
C ILE A 249 -4.59 10.22 -23.08
N LYS A 250 -3.73 9.19 -23.20
CA LYS A 250 -3.91 7.91 -22.49
C LYS A 250 -3.86 8.11 -20.99
N GLU A 251 -2.83 8.77 -20.46
CA GLU A 251 -2.66 9.05 -19.03
C GLU A 251 -3.82 9.90 -18.47
N THR A 252 -4.28 10.89 -19.24
CA THR A 252 -5.40 11.75 -18.84
C THR A 252 -6.71 10.97 -18.80
N LYS A 253 -6.99 10.10 -19.77
CA LYS A 253 -8.20 9.25 -19.77
C LYS A 253 -8.17 8.25 -18.61
N GLU A 254 -7.03 7.59 -18.36
CA GLU A 254 -6.88 6.69 -17.22
C GLU A 254 -7.06 7.42 -15.88
N HIS A 255 -6.48 8.62 -15.76
CA HIS A 255 -6.64 9.45 -14.56
C HIS A 255 -8.09 9.82 -14.29
N ASN A 256 -8.82 10.30 -15.32
CA ASN A 256 -10.24 10.66 -15.19
C ASN A 256 -11.06 9.46 -14.71
N MET A 257 -10.87 8.29 -15.31
CA MET A 257 -11.56 7.06 -14.92
C MET A 257 -11.30 6.68 -13.47
N ILE A 258 -10.05 6.79 -13.01
CA ILE A 258 -9.67 6.50 -11.61
C ILE A 258 -10.31 7.52 -10.67
N VAL A 259 -10.32 8.82 -11.02
CA VAL A 259 -10.95 9.89 -10.23
C VAL A 259 -12.44 9.63 -10.08
N ASP A 260 -13.16 9.30 -11.15
CA ASP A 260 -14.60 9.04 -11.11
C ASP A 260 -14.94 7.80 -10.29
N MET A 261 -14.12 6.77 -10.37
CA MET A 261 -14.26 5.58 -9.53
C MET A 261 -14.07 5.89 -8.05
N GLU A 262 -13.03 6.64 -7.68
CA GLU A 262 -12.77 7.04 -6.28
C GLU A 262 -13.89 7.97 -5.75
N ARG A 263 -14.44 8.85 -6.59
CA ARG A 263 -15.63 9.64 -6.26
C ARG A 263 -16.85 8.76 -6.00
N SER A 264 -17.07 7.74 -6.84
CA SER A 264 -18.14 6.76 -6.64
C SER A 264 -17.99 5.99 -5.33
N ASP A 265 -16.75 5.56 -4.99
CA ASP A 265 -16.47 4.86 -3.74
C ASP A 265 -16.74 5.76 -2.50
N LEU A 266 -16.30 7.03 -2.55
CA LEU A 266 -16.58 8.02 -1.51
C LEU A 266 -18.08 8.32 -1.36
N SER A 267 -18.81 8.42 -2.46
CA SER A 267 -20.25 8.75 -2.46
C SER A 267 -21.11 7.72 -1.71
N ARG A 268 -20.63 6.48 -1.57
CA ARG A 268 -21.32 5.42 -0.80
C ARG A 268 -21.31 5.65 0.71
N VAL A 269 -20.39 6.47 1.21
CA VAL A 269 -20.18 6.70 2.66
C VAL A 269 -20.26 8.17 3.05
N CYS A 270 -20.38 9.06 2.08
CA CYS A 270 -20.46 10.50 2.29
C CYS A 270 -21.86 11.05 2.12
N VAL A 271 -22.14 12.18 2.75
CA VAL A 271 -23.37 12.95 2.58
C VAL A 271 -23.49 13.35 1.10
N PRO A 272 -24.66 13.12 0.46
CA PRO A 272 -24.89 13.53 -0.93
C PRO A 272 -24.50 15.00 -1.17
N GLY A 273 -23.87 15.27 -2.31
CA GLY A 273 -23.39 16.60 -2.67
C GLY A 273 -22.10 17.06 -2.02
N THR A 274 -21.55 16.33 -1.01
CA THR A 274 -20.31 16.75 -0.32
C THR A 274 -19.03 16.19 -0.94
N VAL A 275 -19.14 15.18 -1.82
CA VAL A 275 -17.97 14.63 -2.53
C VAL A 275 -17.52 15.60 -3.61
N LYS A 276 -16.31 16.13 -3.44
CA LYS A 276 -15.74 17.13 -4.33
C LYS A 276 -14.25 16.89 -4.61
N ILE A 277 -13.79 17.45 -5.70
CA ILE A 277 -12.37 17.51 -6.04
C ILE A 277 -11.80 18.76 -5.37
N ASP A 278 -10.98 18.56 -4.32
CA ASP A 278 -10.33 19.67 -3.61
C ASP A 278 -9.15 20.24 -4.43
N LYS A 279 -8.44 19.39 -5.16
CA LYS A 279 -7.33 19.77 -6.04
C LYS A 279 -7.25 18.82 -7.22
N GLU A 280 -7.45 19.37 -8.42
CA GLU A 280 -7.49 18.59 -9.64
C GLU A 280 -6.12 18.53 -10.33
N LYS A 281 -5.74 17.35 -10.80
CA LYS A 281 -4.67 17.11 -11.79
C LYS A 281 -3.41 17.94 -11.57
N TYR A 282 -2.83 17.86 -10.38
CA TYR A 282 -1.60 18.54 -10.05
C TYR A 282 -0.41 17.58 -10.00
N VAL A 283 0.79 18.14 -10.06
CA VAL A 283 2.03 17.37 -10.00
C VAL A 283 2.59 17.37 -8.59
N GLU A 284 2.70 16.20 -7.99
CA GLU A 284 3.51 15.97 -6.80
C GLU A 284 4.94 15.59 -7.21
N GLU A 285 5.90 16.33 -6.65
CA GLU A 285 7.31 16.17 -6.96
C GLU A 285 8.01 15.38 -5.86
N TYR A 286 8.65 14.27 -6.24
CA TYR A 286 9.48 13.44 -5.39
C TYR A 286 10.96 13.51 -5.84
N ARG A 287 11.84 12.88 -5.10
CA ARG A 287 13.28 12.96 -5.35
C ARG A 287 13.67 12.59 -6.79
N HIS A 288 13.06 11.54 -7.35
CA HIS A 288 13.43 10.97 -8.64
C HIS A 288 12.30 10.91 -9.66
N LEU A 289 11.09 11.37 -9.28
CA LEU A 289 9.93 11.25 -10.14
C LEU A 289 8.87 12.32 -9.83
N PHE A 290 7.96 12.49 -10.77
CA PHE A 290 6.73 13.27 -10.64
C PHE A 290 5.53 12.32 -10.71
N HIS A 291 4.53 12.58 -9.88
CA HIS A 291 3.23 11.93 -9.95
C HIS A 291 2.14 12.92 -10.33
N TYR A 292 1.21 12.46 -11.15
CA TYR A 292 -0.01 13.17 -11.51
C TYR A 292 -1.12 12.75 -10.56
N VAL A 293 -1.60 13.67 -9.75
CA VAL A 293 -2.44 13.41 -8.57
C VAL A 293 -3.70 14.27 -8.61
N THR A 294 -4.80 13.72 -8.11
CA THR A 294 -6.00 14.48 -7.76
C THR A 294 -6.34 14.23 -6.30
N THR A 295 -6.80 15.25 -5.58
CA THR A 295 -7.29 15.13 -4.21
C THR A 295 -8.80 15.22 -4.20
N ILE A 296 -9.45 14.19 -3.67
CA ILE A 296 -10.92 14.10 -3.57
C ILE A 296 -11.28 14.00 -2.09
N SER A 297 -12.28 14.74 -1.66
CA SER A 297 -12.76 14.67 -0.28
C SER A 297 -14.28 14.61 -0.21
N GLY A 298 -14.78 14.22 0.96
CA GLY A 298 -16.21 14.24 1.28
C GLY A 298 -16.43 14.29 2.80
N SER A 299 -17.67 14.59 3.19
CA SER A 299 -18.13 14.54 4.58
C SER A 299 -18.87 13.25 4.83
N LEU A 300 -18.43 12.46 5.81
CA LEU A 300 -19.05 11.16 6.12
C LEU A 300 -20.52 11.32 6.57
N LEU A 301 -21.35 10.40 6.15
CA LEU A 301 -22.70 10.23 6.68
C LEU A 301 -22.64 9.96 8.20
N LYS A 302 -23.63 10.51 8.93
CA LYS A 302 -23.79 10.21 10.37
C LYS A 302 -23.98 8.69 10.57
N GLY A 303 -23.27 8.12 11.55
CA GLY A 303 -23.37 6.69 11.84
C GLY A 303 -22.52 5.77 10.97
N MET A 304 -21.70 6.30 10.04
CA MET A 304 -20.78 5.46 9.26
C MET A 304 -19.77 4.76 10.16
N THR A 305 -19.75 3.44 10.08
CA THR A 305 -18.81 2.60 10.84
C THR A 305 -17.47 2.45 10.09
N ILE A 306 -16.40 2.12 10.83
CA ILE A 306 -15.10 1.73 10.24
C ILE A 306 -15.29 0.65 9.17
N LYS A 307 -16.13 -0.35 9.45
CA LYS A 307 -16.42 -1.44 8.53
C LYS A 307 -17.01 -0.95 7.20
N ASN A 308 -17.96 0.00 7.26
CA ASN A 308 -18.60 0.53 6.04
C ASN A 308 -17.61 1.31 5.19
N ILE A 309 -16.77 2.13 5.83
CA ILE A 309 -15.73 2.90 5.14
C ILE A 309 -14.72 1.95 4.45
N ILE A 310 -14.23 0.93 5.15
CA ILE A 310 -13.29 -0.05 4.59
C ILE A 310 -13.94 -0.81 3.41
N LYS A 311 -15.18 -1.25 3.54
CA LYS A 311 -15.89 -1.94 2.45
C LYS A 311 -16.07 -1.06 1.21
N SER A 312 -16.31 0.23 1.38
CA SER A 312 -16.43 1.15 0.25
C SER A 312 -15.10 1.41 -0.44
N MET A 313 -14.07 1.75 0.34
CA MET A 313 -12.80 2.23 -0.19
C MET A 313 -11.81 1.11 -0.58
N MET A 314 -11.87 -0.07 0.07
CA MET A 314 -10.86 -1.12 -0.09
C MET A 314 -11.41 -2.40 -0.76
N PRO A 315 -10.57 -3.06 -1.61
CA PRO A 315 -9.29 -2.58 -2.12
C PRO A 315 -9.45 -1.39 -3.05
N GLY A 316 -8.39 -0.58 -3.20
CA GLY A 316 -8.42 0.59 -4.09
C GLY A 316 -8.68 0.19 -5.54
N GLY A 317 -9.59 0.89 -6.19
CA GLY A 317 -9.95 0.57 -7.56
C GLY A 317 -8.83 0.86 -8.56
N SER A 318 -7.98 1.85 -8.29
CA SER A 318 -6.80 2.18 -9.11
C SER A 318 -5.86 1.00 -9.34
N VAL A 319 -5.86 -0.01 -8.44
CA VAL A 319 -5.00 -1.21 -8.51
C VAL A 319 -5.75 -2.51 -8.79
N ILE A 320 -7.07 -2.45 -8.89
CA ILE A 320 -7.93 -3.59 -9.25
C ILE A 320 -8.51 -3.40 -10.65
N GLY A 321 -9.25 -2.32 -10.83
CA GLY A 321 -10.01 -2.00 -12.03
C GLY A 321 -11.44 -1.57 -11.71
N CYS A 322 -12.23 -1.33 -12.73
CA CYS A 322 -13.56 -0.73 -12.63
C CYS A 322 -14.56 -1.39 -13.59
N PRO A 323 -15.78 -1.74 -13.14
CA PRO A 323 -16.36 -1.65 -11.79
C PRO A 323 -15.69 -2.62 -10.80
N LYS A 324 -15.46 -2.17 -9.55
CA LYS A 324 -14.64 -2.87 -8.55
C LYS A 324 -15.06 -4.33 -8.33
N VAL A 325 -16.32 -4.58 -7.96
CA VAL A 325 -16.81 -5.91 -7.60
C VAL A 325 -16.69 -6.87 -8.79
N ARG A 326 -17.19 -6.48 -9.95
CA ARG A 326 -17.13 -7.31 -11.15
C ARG A 326 -15.70 -7.63 -11.57
N THR A 327 -14.82 -6.64 -11.50
CA THR A 327 -13.40 -6.84 -11.81
C THR A 327 -12.73 -7.81 -10.84
N LEU A 328 -13.05 -7.76 -9.54
CA LEU A 328 -12.56 -8.72 -8.54
C LEU A 328 -13.03 -10.15 -8.84
N GLU A 329 -14.29 -10.34 -9.25
CA GLU A 329 -14.80 -11.65 -9.67
C GLU A 329 -14.02 -12.21 -10.86
N LEU A 330 -13.81 -11.39 -11.90
CA LEU A 330 -13.04 -11.77 -13.09
C LEU A 330 -11.60 -12.14 -12.75
N LEU A 331 -10.93 -11.35 -11.88
CA LEU A 331 -9.57 -11.64 -11.40
C LEU A 331 -9.52 -12.98 -10.66
N ASN A 332 -10.47 -13.25 -9.76
CA ASN A 332 -10.51 -14.49 -8.99
C ASN A 332 -10.74 -15.75 -9.86
N GLN A 333 -11.39 -15.61 -11.02
CA GLN A 333 -11.56 -16.69 -11.98
C GLN A 333 -10.24 -17.07 -12.68
N GLN A 334 -9.38 -16.09 -12.95
CA GLN A 334 -8.17 -16.27 -13.75
C GLN A 334 -6.88 -16.38 -12.91
N GLU A 335 -6.79 -15.68 -11.79
CA GLU A 335 -5.61 -15.74 -10.93
C GLU A 335 -5.57 -17.07 -10.16
N LYS A 336 -4.46 -17.81 -10.32
CA LYS A 336 -4.22 -19.11 -9.69
C LYS A 336 -3.55 -18.97 -8.32
N GLU A 337 -3.03 -17.81 -7.99
CA GLU A 337 -2.27 -17.55 -6.78
C GLU A 337 -2.85 -16.37 -5.99
N ASN A 338 -2.74 -16.43 -4.66
CA ASN A 338 -3.13 -15.33 -3.79
C ASN A 338 -2.26 -14.10 -4.04
N ARG A 339 -2.84 -12.91 -4.06
CA ARG A 339 -2.09 -11.64 -4.11
C ARG A 339 -1.40 -11.32 -2.78
N ASN A 340 -1.82 -11.94 -1.68
CA ASN A 340 -1.29 -11.74 -0.33
C ASN A 340 -1.41 -10.26 0.11
N ILE A 341 -0.27 -9.59 0.33
CA ILE A 341 -0.27 -8.15 0.68
C ILE A 341 -0.52 -7.24 -0.52
N PHE A 342 -0.22 -7.71 -1.73
CA PHE A 342 -0.28 -6.88 -2.94
C PHE A 342 -1.71 -6.42 -3.23
N THR A 343 -1.88 -5.13 -3.49
CA THR A 343 -3.19 -4.45 -3.64
C THR A 343 -4.08 -4.48 -2.39
N GLY A 344 -3.52 -4.89 -1.26
CA GLY A 344 -4.09 -4.64 0.06
C GLY A 344 -3.83 -3.21 0.52
N SER A 345 -4.00 -2.95 1.82
CA SER A 345 -3.83 -1.62 2.40
C SER A 345 -3.10 -1.70 3.74
N PHE A 346 -2.07 -0.85 3.93
CA PHE A 346 -1.36 -0.70 5.18
C PHE A 346 -1.68 0.68 5.79
N GLY A 347 -1.80 0.72 7.12
CA GLY A 347 -2.06 1.96 7.80
C GLY A 347 -2.40 1.78 9.27
N TYR A 348 -3.09 2.77 9.82
CA TYR A 348 -3.54 2.74 11.22
C TYR A 348 -5.01 3.12 11.36
N ILE A 349 -5.62 2.68 12.46
CA ILE A 349 -6.94 3.08 12.94
C ILE A 349 -6.81 3.50 14.39
N LYS A 350 -7.06 4.77 14.70
CA LYS A 350 -7.11 5.30 16.08
C LYS A 350 -8.45 4.96 16.72
N PHE A 351 -8.49 4.95 18.06
CA PHE A 351 -9.72 4.65 18.81
C PHE A 351 -10.78 5.76 18.72
N ASN A 352 -10.39 6.99 18.29
CA ASN A 352 -11.33 8.02 17.89
C ASN A 352 -11.85 7.86 16.45
N LYS A 353 -11.56 6.72 15.80
CA LYS A 353 -11.93 6.38 14.43
C LYS A 353 -11.22 7.19 13.34
N ASP A 354 -10.22 8.00 13.65
CA ASP A 354 -9.32 8.56 12.65
C ASP A 354 -8.46 7.45 12.08
N MET A 355 -8.22 7.48 10.77
CA MET A 355 -7.45 6.44 10.09
C MET A 355 -6.70 6.98 8.88
N ARG A 356 -5.61 6.31 8.54
CA ARG A 356 -4.86 6.51 7.31
C ARG A 356 -4.47 5.16 6.75
N PHE A 357 -4.71 4.97 5.46
CA PHE A 357 -4.34 3.77 4.73
C PHE A 357 -3.77 4.12 3.36
N ASN A 358 -2.71 3.43 3.00
CA ASN A 358 -2.16 3.42 1.65
C ASN A 358 -2.68 2.21 0.85
N ILE A 359 -2.31 2.14 -0.42
CA ILE A 359 -2.39 0.92 -1.22
C ILE A 359 -1.03 0.22 -1.14
N ILE A 360 -1.01 -1.08 -0.85
CA ILE A 360 0.24 -1.86 -0.83
C ILE A 360 0.66 -2.23 -2.24
N ILE A 361 1.50 -1.40 -2.82
CA ILE A 361 2.18 -1.60 -4.10
C ILE A 361 3.67 -1.26 -3.94
N ARG A 362 4.49 -1.62 -4.90
CA ARG A 362 5.95 -1.41 -4.83
C ARG A 362 6.53 -1.93 -3.51
N SER A 363 6.22 -3.20 -3.20
CA SER A 363 6.52 -3.80 -1.90
C SER A 363 7.23 -5.14 -2.05
N ILE A 364 8.08 -5.44 -1.08
CA ILE A 364 8.75 -6.73 -0.89
C ILE A 364 8.10 -7.39 0.32
N LEU A 365 7.59 -8.60 0.16
CA LEU A 365 7.21 -9.48 1.24
C LEU A 365 8.31 -10.53 1.42
N ASN A 366 8.95 -10.59 2.58
CA ASN A 366 9.85 -11.69 2.95
C ASN A 366 9.18 -12.57 4.01
N TYR A 367 8.93 -13.82 3.64
CA TYR A 367 8.23 -14.80 4.48
C TYR A 367 8.73 -16.21 4.17
N LYS A 368 9.03 -17.01 5.21
CA LYS A 368 9.54 -18.38 5.06
C LYS A 368 10.75 -18.45 4.11
N ASN A 369 11.74 -17.58 4.33
CA ASN A 369 12.96 -17.49 3.51
C ASN A 369 12.69 -17.30 2.00
N THR A 370 11.59 -16.66 1.67
CA THR A 370 11.23 -16.30 0.30
C THR A 370 10.90 -14.82 0.24
N SER A 371 11.52 -14.08 -0.69
CA SER A 371 11.09 -12.73 -1.03
C SER A 371 10.18 -12.75 -2.23
N GLU A 372 9.03 -12.10 -2.11
CA GLU A 372 8.02 -11.92 -3.18
C GLU A 372 7.88 -10.43 -3.48
N ILE A 373 7.96 -10.09 -4.77
CA ILE A 373 7.66 -8.76 -5.32
C ILE A 373 6.55 -8.95 -6.32
N SER A 374 5.45 -8.21 -6.16
CA SER A 374 4.30 -8.26 -7.07
C SER A 374 4.16 -6.93 -7.81
N ALA A 375 3.80 -6.99 -9.07
CA ALA A 375 3.49 -5.84 -9.91
C ALA A 375 2.27 -6.13 -10.79
N ALA A 376 1.51 -5.09 -11.15
CA ALA A 376 0.39 -5.21 -12.06
C ALA A 376 0.32 -4.00 -13.00
N SER A 377 -0.02 -4.28 -14.26
CA SER A 377 -0.34 -3.28 -15.29
C SER A 377 -1.83 -3.30 -15.60
N GLY A 378 -2.34 -2.16 -16.06
CA GLY A 378 -3.76 -1.97 -16.37
C GLY A 378 -4.10 -2.29 -17.81
N VAL A 379 -4.88 -3.33 -18.03
CA VAL A 379 -5.46 -3.64 -19.32
C VAL A 379 -6.69 -2.78 -19.53
N VAL A 380 -6.71 -2.01 -20.60
CA VAL A 380 -7.84 -1.25 -21.14
C VAL A 380 -8.06 -1.61 -22.60
N LEU A 381 -9.09 -1.04 -23.24
CA LEU A 381 -9.48 -1.40 -24.61
C LEU A 381 -8.31 -1.35 -25.60
N ASP A 382 -7.47 -0.31 -25.52
CA ASP A 382 -6.35 -0.07 -26.44
C ASP A 382 -5.01 -0.62 -25.95
N SER A 383 -5.02 -1.48 -24.93
CA SER A 383 -3.79 -2.08 -24.39
C SER A 383 -3.22 -3.17 -25.31
N ALA A 384 -1.89 -3.30 -25.29
CA ALA A 384 -1.16 -4.38 -25.97
C ALA A 384 -0.48 -5.29 -24.95
N ALA A 385 -0.70 -6.60 -25.04
CA ALA A 385 -0.22 -7.60 -24.07
C ALA A 385 1.29 -7.50 -23.79
N LYS A 386 2.12 -7.27 -24.80
CA LYS A 386 3.58 -7.17 -24.65
C LYS A 386 4.00 -5.91 -23.89
N LYS A 387 3.32 -4.78 -24.13
CA LYS A 387 3.56 -3.52 -23.43
C LYS A 387 3.21 -3.66 -21.96
N GLU A 388 2.03 -4.18 -21.64
CA GLU A 388 1.58 -4.37 -20.26
C GLU A 388 2.44 -5.39 -19.49
N PHE A 389 2.87 -6.47 -20.14
CA PHE A 389 3.78 -7.44 -19.53
C PHE A 389 5.13 -6.80 -19.16
N ASN A 390 5.69 -5.99 -20.07
CA ASN A 390 6.95 -5.28 -19.83
C ASN A 390 6.79 -4.19 -18.73
N GLU A 391 5.64 -3.52 -18.67
CA GLU A 391 5.35 -2.53 -17.65
C GLU A 391 5.39 -3.13 -16.24
N ASN A 392 4.91 -4.38 -16.06
CA ASN A 392 5.04 -5.10 -14.80
C ASN A 392 6.49 -5.25 -14.35
N PHE A 393 7.40 -5.57 -15.28
CA PHE A 393 8.83 -5.63 -14.99
C PHE A 393 9.40 -4.26 -14.59
N ILE A 394 9.04 -3.20 -15.33
CA ILE A 394 9.48 -1.83 -15.03
C ILE A 394 9.05 -1.41 -13.63
N LYS A 395 7.81 -1.73 -13.24
CA LYS A 395 7.27 -1.44 -11.89
C LYS A 395 7.98 -2.22 -10.78
N ALA A 396 8.48 -3.42 -11.06
CA ALA A 396 9.22 -4.25 -10.09
C ALA A 396 10.72 -3.91 -10.03
N LYS A 397 11.29 -3.31 -11.07
CA LYS A 397 12.73 -3.16 -11.30
C LYS A 397 13.47 -2.55 -10.13
N SER A 398 13.00 -1.44 -9.58
CA SER A 398 13.64 -0.75 -8.46
C SER A 398 13.72 -1.59 -7.18
N LEU A 399 12.78 -2.51 -6.98
CA LEU A 399 12.78 -3.44 -5.85
C LEU A 399 13.71 -4.64 -6.11
N LEU A 400 13.73 -5.14 -7.35
CA LEU A 400 14.63 -6.22 -7.76
C LEU A 400 16.10 -5.80 -7.64
N GLU A 401 16.41 -4.53 -7.93
CA GLU A 401 17.75 -3.96 -7.84
C GLU A 401 18.28 -3.85 -6.39
N LEU A 402 17.42 -3.88 -5.37
CA LEU A 402 17.85 -3.92 -3.97
C LEU A 402 18.56 -5.22 -3.58
N PHE A 403 18.39 -6.28 -4.36
CA PHE A 403 18.98 -7.60 -4.13
C PHE A 403 20.31 -7.82 -4.87
N LYS A 404 20.81 -6.78 -5.52
CA LYS A 404 22.14 -6.78 -6.17
C LYS A 404 23.24 -6.25 -5.24
#